data_18e59d7d56018a99bbe1ab22462658bc
#
_entry.id   18e59d7d56018a99bbe1ab22462658bc
#
_cell.length_a   1.000
_cell.length_b   1.000
_cell.length_c   1.000
_cell.angle_alpha   90.00
_cell.angle_beta   90.00
_cell.angle_gamma   90.00
#
_symmetry.space_group_name_H-M   'P 1'
#
loop_
_entity.id
_entity.type
_entity.pdbx_description
1 polymer ?
#
loop_
_entity_poly.entity_id
_entity_poly.type
_entity_poly.pdbx_seq_one_letter_code
_entity_poly.pdbx_strand_id
1 'polypeptide(L)'
;SEYEELSQALGGCYIDFMSGQYTINPLEPKAWSDGTEEMDLTAPDAFKKVTRLSQHIAFLKDFFRAYKDFNDAQIDTIEILLSKLYARFGITDSTDYSTKRPTDFPIMEDFYKLCEEEFYGYDKQRKYLYTEETLQEVCLGIHSMCVGSESKYFNGHTNITDSNFLVFGVKGLMDTNKRLKDAMLFNVLSFMSDKLLTVGNTV
;
A
#
# COMPACT_ATOMS: atom_id res chain seq x y z
N SER A 1 24.06 3.29 14.96
CA SER A 1 23.42 2.30 15.83
C SER A 1 24.05 0.93 15.62
N GLU A 2 23.90 0.04 16.60
CA GLU A 2 24.42 -1.33 16.51
C GLU A 2 23.87 -2.07 15.28
N TYR A 3 22.63 -1.84 14.92
CA TYR A 3 22.01 -2.47 13.74
C TYR A 3 22.60 -1.95 12.43
N GLU A 4 22.93 -0.68 12.38
CA GLU A 4 23.58 -0.06 11.21
C GLU A 4 24.98 -0.66 11.00
N GLU A 5 25.77 -0.74 12.08
CA GLU A 5 27.08 -1.36 12.04
C GLU A 5 27.02 -2.83 11.65
N LEU A 6 26.03 -3.57 12.19
CA LEU A 6 25.83 -4.97 11.84
C LEU A 6 25.49 -5.13 10.36
N SER A 7 24.59 -4.30 9.83
CA SER A 7 24.22 -4.34 8.42
C SER A 7 25.40 -4.06 7.51
N GLN A 8 26.23 -3.07 7.85
CA GLN A 8 27.44 -2.75 7.09
C GLN A 8 28.44 -3.89 7.13
N ALA A 9 28.65 -4.50 8.30
CA ALA A 9 29.54 -5.62 8.47
C ALA A 9 29.14 -6.85 7.66
N LEU A 10 27.82 -7.04 7.46
CA LEU A 10 27.25 -8.13 6.68
C LEU A 10 27.07 -7.81 5.19
N GLY A 11 27.49 -6.60 4.76
CA GLY A 11 27.36 -6.17 3.37
C GLY A 11 25.93 -5.83 2.95
N GLY A 12 25.03 -5.59 3.92
CA GLY A 12 23.66 -5.22 3.70
C GLY A 12 23.43 -3.71 3.65
N CYS A 13 22.18 -3.31 3.51
CA CYS A 13 21.72 -1.93 3.48
C CYS A 13 20.94 -1.62 4.75
N TYR A 14 21.35 -0.57 5.46
CA TYR A 14 20.58 -0.03 6.58
C TYR A 14 19.59 1.01 6.07
N ILE A 15 18.32 0.85 6.43
CA ILE A 15 17.26 1.76 6.00
C ILE A 15 16.60 2.38 7.22
N ASP A 16 16.69 3.71 7.30
CA ASP A 16 16.02 4.50 8.32
C ASP A 16 14.78 5.16 7.69
N PHE A 17 13.60 4.63 7.99
CA PHE A 17 12.34 5.16 7.47
C PHE A 17 11.98 6.53 8.03
N MET A 18 12.51 6.89 9.18
CA MET A 18 12.20 8.18 9.79
C MET A 18 12.97 9.33 9.15
N SER A 19 14.02 9.03 8.37
CA SER A 19 14.79 10.05 7.65
C SER A 19 14.01 10.70 6.50
N GLY A 20 12.99 10.02 5.97
CA GLY A 20 12.26 10.47 4.78
C GLY A 20 13.02 10.24 3.46
N GLN A 21 14.19 9.64 3.49
CA GLN A 21 14.98 9.34 2.28
C GLN A 21 14.47 8.10 1.54
N TYR A 22 13.89 7.16 2.27
CA TYR A 22 13.45 5.89 1.75
C TYR A 22 11.93 5.79 1.86
N THR A 23 11.31 5.35 0.79
CA THR A 23 9.86 5.20 0.71
C THR A 23 9.52 3.79 0.26
N ILE A 24 8.57 3.19 0.96
CA ILE A 24 7.85 2.01 0.47
C ILE A 24 6.45 2.52 0.11
N ASN A 25 6.09 2.40 -1.16
CA ASN A 25 4.78 2.81 -1.65
C ASN A 25 3.71 1.81 -1.20
N PRO A 26 2.80 2.16 -0.29
CA PRO A 26 1.75 1.23 0.14
C PRO A 26 0.83 0.81 -0.99
N LEU A 27 0.68 1.64 -2.03
CA LEU A 27 -0.21 1.38 -3.15
C LEU A 27 0.42 0.51 -4.24
N GLU A 28 1.71 0.24 -4.18
CA GLU A 28 2.35 -0.72 -5.08
C GLU A 28 1.89 -2.13 -4.70
N PRO A 29 1.17 -2.85 -5.59
CA PRO A 29 0.72 -4.20 -5.26
C PRO A 29 1.86 -5.14 -4.96
N LYS A 30 1.84 -5.74 -3.78
CA LYS A 30 2.84 -6.69 -3.31
C LYS A 30 2.39 -8.11 -3.59
N ALA A 31 3.34 -9.02 -3.76
CA ALA A 31 3.04 -10.45 -3.85
C ALA A 31 2.70 -10.99 -2.46
N TRP A 32 1.56 -11.68 -2.36
CA TRP A 32 1.07 -12.28 -1.12
C TRP A 32 1.03 -13.81 -1.18
N SER A 33 1.30 -14.36 -2.38
CA SER A 33 1.43 -15.79 -2.60
C SER A 33 2.54 -16.03 -3.62
N ASP A 34 3.07 -17.26 -3.65
CA ASP A 34 4.18 -17.61 -4.51
C ASP A 34 3.80 -17.77 -6.00
N GLY A 35 2.56 -17.51 -6.37
CA GLY A 35 2.08 -17.64 -7.74
C GLY A 35 1.87 -19.08 -8.22
N THR A 36 2.03 -20.06 -7.31
CA THR A 36 1.85 -21.48 -7.66
C THR A 36 0.39 -21.93 -7.63
N GLU A 37 -0.53 -21.09 -7.18
CA GLU A 37 -1.96 -21.38 -7.24
C GLU A 37 -2.43 -21.32 -8.68
N GLU A 38 -2.61 -22.50 -9.27
CA GLU A 38 -3.17 -22.62 -10.61
C GLU A 38 -4.61 -22.13 -10.63
N MET A 39 -4.93 -21.36 -11.66
CA MET A 39 -6.30 -20.91 -11.87
C MET A 39 -7.14 -22.10 -12.32
N ASP A 40 -8.03 -22.59 -11.46
CA ASP A 40 -9.01 -23.59 -11.85
C ASP A 40 -10.12 -22.92 -12.67
N LEU A 41 -9.97 -22.99 -13.98
CA LEU A 41 -10.93 -22.40 -14.93
C LEU A 41 -12.32 -23.06 -14.88
N THR A 42 -12.44 -24.22 -14.23
CA THR A 42 -13.71 -24.94 -14.10
C THR A 42 -14.47 -24.54 -12.83
N ALA A 43 -13.81 -23.86 -11.89
CA ALA A 43 -14.45 -23.45 -10.65
C ALA A 43 -15.46 -22.31 -10.91
N PRO A 44 -16.56 -22.25 -10.14
CA PRO A 44 -17.43 -21.08 -10.15
C PRO A 44 -16.65 -19.79 -9.86
N ASP A 45 -17.10 -18.65 -10.41
CA ASP A 45 -16.40 -17.37 -10.28
C ASP A 45 -16.07 -17.00 -8.82
N ALA A 46 -16.94 -17.37 -7.86
CA ALA A 46 -16.72 -17.14 -6.44
C ALA A 46 -15.50 -17.88 -5.87
N PHE A 47 -15.03 -18.93 -6.53
CA PHE A 47 -13.89 -19.74 -6.11
C PHE A 47 -12.70 -19.60 -7.05
N LYS A 48 -12.79 -18.70 -8.04
CA LYS A 48 -11.65 -18.38 -8.89
C LYS A 48 -10.59 -17.66 -8.08
N LYS A 49 -9.36 -17.88 -8.50
CA LYS A 49 -8.13 -17.41 -7.89
C LYS A 49 -8.22 -15.99 -7.32
N VAL A 50 -7.78 -15.84 -6.09
CA VAL A 50 -7.52 -14.54 -5.49
C VAL A 50 -6.30 -13.93 -6.19
N THR A 51 -6.49 -12.80 -6.84
CA THR A 51 -5.44 -12.16 -7.60
C THR A 51 -4.50 -11.36 -6.69
N ARG A 52 -3.31 -11.04 -7.19
CA ARG A 52 -2.36 -10.18 -6.48
C ARG A 52 -3.01 -8.84 -6.13
N LEU A 53 -3.73 -8.22 -7.06
CA LEU A 53 -4.40 -6.95 -6.82
C LEU A 53 -5.46 -7.07 -5.72
N SER A 54 -6.31 -8.09 -5.78
CA SER A 54 -7.37 -8.26 -4.77
C SER A 54 -6.81 -8.54 -3.38
N GLN A 55 -5.73 -9.30 -3.28
CA GLN A 55 -5.03 -9.55 -2.02
C GLN A 55 -4.41 -8.25 -1.48
N HIS A 56 -3.83 -7.45 -2.36
CA HIS A 56 -3.23 -6.20 -1.95
C HIS A 56 -4.28 -5.16 -1.51
N ILE A 57 -5.44 -5.11 -2.17
CA ILE A 57 -6.55 -4.25 -1.72
C ILE A 57 -7.04 -4.69 -0.34
N ALA A 58 -7.14 -6.00 -0.09
CA ALA A 58 -7.48 -6.51 1.24
C ALA A 58 -6.45 -6.07 2.30
N PHE A 59 -5.16 -6.15 1.98
CA PHE A 59 -4.11 -5.63 2.83
C PHE A 59 -4.28 -4.13 3.09
N LEU A 60 -4.58 -3.34 2.06
CA LEU A 60 -4.75 -1.89 2.21
C LEU A 60 -5.92 -1.54 3.12
N LYS A 61 -6.99 -2.33 3.12
CA LYS A 61 -8.11 -2.13 4.06
C LYS A 61 -7.61 -2.25 5.51
N ASP A 62 -6.80 -3.24 5.80
CA ASP A 62 -6.20 -3.41 7.13
C ASP A 62 -5.18 -2.31 7.44
N PHE A 63 -4.39 -1.90 6.46
CA PHE A 63 -3.45 -0.80 6.58
C PHE A 63 -4.15 0.51 6.96
N PHE A 64 -5.24 0.85 6.28
CA PHE A 64 -6.00 2.06 6.59
C PHE A 64 -6.67 1.97 7.97
N ARG A 65 -7.16 0.79 8.36
CA ARG A 65 -7.70 0.59 9.70
C ARG A 65 -6.64 0.75 10.81
N ALA A 66 -5.42 0.32 10.54
CA ALA A 66 -4.30 0.52 11.47
C ALA A 66 -3.95 2.01 11.60
N TYR A 67 -4.00 2.73 10.49
CA TYR A 67 -3.68 4.16 10.46
C TYR A 67 -4.74 5.01 11.17
N LYS A 68 -6.02 4.68 10.98
CA LYS A 68 -7.14 5.45 11.54
C LYS A 68 -8.33 4.52 11.86
N ASP A 69 -9.14 4.89 12.84
CA ASP A 69 -10.35 4.13 13.19
C ASP A 69 -11.48 4.37 12.18
N PHE A 70 -11.24 4.05 10.94
CA PHE A 70 -12.30 4.11 9.94
C PHE A 70 -13.38 3.07 10.24
N ASN A 71 -14.65 3.46 10.12
CA ASN A 71 -15.75 2.53 10.19
C ASN A 71 -15.89 1.72 8.90
N ASP A 72 -16.78 0.74 8.89
CA ASP A 72 -16.94 -0.14 7.73
C ASP A 72 -17.36 0.60 6.47
N ALA A 73 -18.28 1.60 6.59
CA ALA A 73 -18.71 2.39 5.45
C ALA A 73 -17.53 3.20 4.84
N GLN A 74 -16.67 3.73 5.68
CA GLN A 74 -15.48 4.47 5.23
C GLN A 74 -14.47 3.54 4.57
N ILE A 75 -14.22 2.36 5.15
CA ILE A 75 -13.32 1.36 4.56
C ILE A 75 -13.85 0.83 3.22
N ASP A 76 -15.15 0.56 3.14
CA ASP A 76 -15.77 0.11 1.88
C ASP A 76 -15.71 1.20 0.80
N THR A 77 -15.85 2.45 1.19
CA THR A 77 -15.65 3.59 0.29
C THR A 77 -14.21 3.66 -0.21
N ILE A 78 -13.24 3.48 0.69
CA ILE A 78 -11.81 3.43 0.33
C ILE A 78 -11.56 2.31 -0.68
N GLU A 79 -12.14 1.12 -0.48
CA GLU A 79 -12.00 0.00 -1.42
C GLU A 79 -12.49 0.36 -2.82
N ILE A 80 -13.67 0.98 -2.92
CA ILE A 80 -14.24 1.41 -4.20
C ILE A 80 -13.30 2.41 -4.90
N LEU A 81 -12.79 3.38 -4.15
CA LEU A 81 -11.90 4.41 -4.68
C LEU A 81 -10.53 3.84 -5.08
N LEU A 82 -9.99 2.89 -4.31
CA LEU A 82 -8.76 2.19 -4.66
C LEU A 82 -8.91 1.42 -5.98
N SER A 83 -10.00 0.69 -6.14
CA SER A 83 -10.28 -0.05 -7.39
C SER A 83 -10.35 0.89 -8.59
N LYS A 84 -10.97 2.06 -8.40
CA LYS A 84 -11.04 3.09 -9.44
C LYS A 84 -9.67 3.66 -9.77
N LEU A 85 -8.85 3.91 -8.75
CA LEU A 85 -7.48 4.41 -8.93
C LEU A 85 -6.63 3.41 -9.73
N TYR A 86 -6.63 2.15 -9.34
CA TYR A 86 -5.87 1.13 -10.05
C TYR A 86 -6.32 1.01 -11.50
N ALA A 87 -7.63 1.05 -11.76
CA ALA A 87 -8.15 1.02 -13.12
C ALA A 87 -7.60 2.19 -13.97
N ARG A 88 -7.52 3.39 -13.41
CA ARG A 88 -6.93 4.55 -14.10
C ARG A 88 -5.46 4.34 -14.46
N PHE A 89 -4.73 3.58 -13.67
CA PHE A 89 -3.33 3.26 -13.90
C PHE A 89 -3.13 1.98 -14.74
N GLY A 90 -4.22 1.40 -15.24
CA GLY A 90 -4.16 0.18 -16.05
C GLY A 90 -3.77 -1.07 -15.26
N ILE A 91 -3.93 -1.03 -13.95
CA ILE A 91 -3.65 -2.16 -13.06
C ILE A 91 -4.96 -2.94 -12.85
N THR A 92 -4.96 -4.20 -13.24
CA THR A 92 -6.14 -5.08 -13.18
C THR A 92 -5.78 -6.43 -12.57
N ASP A 93 -6.76 -7.30 -12.44
CA ASP A 93 -6.55 -8.66 -11.94
C ASP A 93 -5.64 -9.51 -12.85
N SER A 94 -5.49 -9.12 -14.11
CA SER A 94 -4.66 -9.82 -15.10
C SER A 94 -3.32 -9.12 -15.37
N THR A 95 -2.97 -8.11 -14.59
CA THR A 95 -1.72 -7.37 -14.78
C THR A 95 -0.50 -8.28 -14.63
N ASP A 96 0.43 -8.19 -15.59
CA ASP A 96 1.74 -8.82 -15.51
C ASP A 96 2.72 -7.88 -14.80
N TYR A 97 3.01 -8.18 -13.54
CA TYR A 97 3.86 -7.34 -12.71
C TYR A 97 5.34 -7.43 -13.07
N SER A 98 5.75 -8.46 -13.82
CA SER A 98 7.15 -8.60 -14.27
C SER A 98 7.57 -7.48 -15.24
N THR A 99 6.60 -6.84 -15.88
CA THR A 99 6.84 -5.73 -16.82
C THR A 99 6.76 -4.36 -16.14
N LYS A 100 6.42 -4.32 -14.87
CA LYS A 100 6.17 -3.08 -14.14
C LYS A 100 7.39 -2.63 -13.35
N ARG A 101 7.58 -1.31 -13.28
CA ARG A 101 8.57 -0.63 -12.46
C ARG A 101 7.87 0.06 -11.31
N PRO A 102 8.57 0.38 -10.21
CA PRO A 102 7.96 1.12 -9.10
C PRO A 102 7.25 2.40 -9.51
N THR A 103 7.76 3.08 -10.53
CA THR A 103 7.18 4.33 -11.05
C THR A 103 5.90 4.16 -11.84
N ASP A 104 5.51 2.93 -12.18
CA ASP A 104 4.28 2.65 -12.93
C ASP A 104 3.04 2.59 -12.04
N PHE A 105 3.21 2.61 -10.73
CA PHE A 105 2.11 2.47 -9.77
C PHE A 105 1.66 3.82 -9.22
N PRO A 106 0.37 3.94 -8.84
CA PRO A 106 -0.10 5.13 -8.15
C PRO A 106 0.60 5.32 -6.80
N ILE A 107 0.70 6.55 -6.36
CA ILE A 107 1.18 6.93 -5.04
C ILE A 107 0.05 7.54 -4.21
N MET A 108 0.28 7.77 -2.93
CA MET A 108 -0.77 8.27 -2.03
C MET A 108 -1.34 9.62 -2.46
N GLU A 109 -0.52 10.49 -3.04
CA GLU A 109 -1.00 11.75 -3.60
C GLU A 109 -2.02 11.53 -4.72
N ASP A 110 -1.81 10.55 -5.58
CA ASP A 110 -2.77 10.20 -6.63
C ASP A 110 -4.09 9.73 -6.04
N PHE A 111 -4.02 8.94 -4.98
CA PHE A 111 -5.21 8.48 -4.27
C PHE A 111 -6.00 9.64 -3.66
N TYR A 112 -5.30 10.55 -2.98
CA TYR A 112 -5.95 11.73 -2.41
C TYR A 112 -6.61 12.60 -3.49
N LYS A 113 -5.93 12.84 -4.60
CA LYS A 113 -6.48 13.60 -5.73
C LYS A 113 -7.75 12.96 -6.28
N LEU A 114 -7.77 11.64 -6.40
CA LEU A 114 -8.98 10.93 -6.85
C LEU A 114 -10.13 11.13 -5.86
N CYS A 115 -9.87 10.95 -4.56
CA CYS A 115 -10.89 11.14 -3.53
C CYS A 115 -11.44 12.58 -3.55
N GLU A 116 -10.57 13.55 -3.74
CA GLU A 116 -10.92 14.96 -3.83
C GLU A 116 -11.76 15.25 -5.08
N GLU A 117 -11.39 14.71 -6.22
CA GLU A 117 -12.19 14.81 -7.46
C GLU A 117 -13.61 14.25 -7.28
N GLU A 118 -13.72 13.08 -6.64
CA GLU A 118 -15.01 12.46 -6.37
C GLU A 118 -15.84 13.31 -5.40
N PHE A 119 -15.20 13.92 -4.41
CA PHE A 119 -15.89 14.77 -3.44
C PHE A 119 -16.42 16.07 -4.10
N TYR A 120 -15.59 16.78 -4.85
CA TYR A 120 -16.02 18.01 -5.53
C TYR A 120 -17.00 17.75 -6.67
N GLY A 121 -16.91 16.60 -7.32
CA GLY A 121 -17.82 16.20 -8.38
C GLY A 121 -19.07 15.47 -7.89
N TYR A 122 -19.29 15.38 -6.57
CA TYR A 122 -20.42 14.64 -6.02
C TYR A 122 -21.75 15.30 -6.38
N ASP A 123 -22.61 14.53 -7.04
CA ASP A 123 -23.95 14.97 -7.44
C ASP A 123 -24.99 14.27 -6.56
N LYS A 124 -25.67 15.05 -5.71
CA LYS A 124 -26.68 14.53 -4.77
C LYS A 124 -27.89 13.87 -5.45
N GLN A 125 -28.12 14.16 -6.73
CA GLN A 125 -29.20 13.56 -7.50
C GLN A 125 -28.81 12.21 -8.08
N ARG A 126 -27.51 11.95 -8.24
CA ARG A 126 -26.98 10.67 -8.71
C ARG A 126 -26.88 9.69 -7.56
N LYS A 127 -27.19 8.43 -7.82
CA LYS A 127 -27.04 7.38 -6.79
C LYS A 127 -25.62 6.85 -6.80
N TYR A 128 -24.94 6.99 -5.66
CA TYR A 128 -23.62 6.40 -5.39
C TYR A 128 -23.78 5.31 -4.34
N LEU A 129 -22.78 4.44 -4.24
CA LEU A 129 -22.71 3.45 -3.15
C LEU A 129 -22.31 4.08 -1.82
N TYR A 130 -21.71 5.26 -1.84
CA TYR A 130 -21.28 6.00 -0.65
C TYR A 130 -21.94 7.39 -0.60
N THR A 131 -22.08 7.94 0.59
CA THR A 131 -22.60 9.28 0.78
C THR A 131 -21.51 10.33 0.62
N GLU A 132 -21.92 11.57 0.34
CA GLU A 132 -20.99 12.72 0.30
C GLU A 132 -20.29 12.90 1.64
N GLU A 133 -21.02 12.72 2.76
CA GLU A 133 -20.49 12.83 4.10
C GLU A 133 -19.40 11.79 4.37
N THR A 134 -19.64 10.52 4.05
CA THR A 134 -18.65 9.45 4.19
C THR A 134 -17.41 9.75 3.36
N LEU A 135 -17.60 10.22 2.13
CA LEU A 135 -16.49 10.59 1.25
C LEU A 135 -15.67 11.75 1.83
N GLN A 136 -16.32 12.76 2.39
CA GLN A 136 -15.63 13.86 3.06
C GLN A 136 -14.80 13.37 4.26
N GLU A 137 -15.36 12.48 5.06
CA GLU A 137 -14.66 11.88 6.21
C GLU A 137 -13.44 11.08 5.77
N VAL A 138 -13.53 10.36 4.66
CA VAL A 138 -12.40 9.63 4.08
C VAL A 138 -11.31 10.61 3.63
N CYS A 139 -11.67 11.65 2.87
CA CYS A 139 -10.71 12.66 2.42
C CYS A 139 -9.98 13.31 3.60
N LEU A 140 -10.71 13.69 4.63
CA LEU A 140 -10.14 14.28 5.84
C LEU A 140 -9.23 13.28 6.56
N GLY A 141 -9.67 12.04 6.68
CA GLY A 141 -8.92 11.00 7.41
C GLY A 141 -7.60 10.61 6.78
N ILE A 142 -7.49 10.67 5.43
CA ILE A 142 -6.27 10.31 4.71
C ILE A 142 -5.37 11.51 4.37
N HIS A 143 -5.82 12.73 4.63
CA HIS A 143 -5.12 13.95 4.22
C HIS A 143 -3.66 13.98 4.70
N SER A 144 -3.43 13.76 6.00
CA SER A 144 -2.09 13.83 6.56
C SER A 144 -1.14 12.81 5.95
N MET A 145 -1.62 11.59 5.76
CA MET A 145 -0.85 10.48 5.17
C MET A 145 -0.48 10.75 3.71
N CYS A 146 -1.40 11.33 2.95
CA CYS A 146 -1.25 11.44 1.49
C CYS A 146 -0.55 12.73 1.07
N VAL A 147 -0.92 13.87 1.67
CA VAL A 147 -0.47 15.20 1.24
C VAL A 147 -0.10 16.12 2.41
N GLY A 148 -0.32 15.70 3.64
CA GLY A 148 -0.03 16.49 4.84
C GLY A 148 1.32 16.14 5.48
N SER A 149 1.39 16.34 6.79
CA SER A 149 2.65 16.23 7.55
C SER A 149 3.24 14.82 7.59
N GLU A 150 2.41 13.79 7.42
CA GLU A 150 2.86 12.39 7.44
C GLU A 150 3.12 11.83 6.04
N SER A 151 2.93 12.62 5.00
CA SER A 151 3.12 12.17 3.61
C SER A 151 4.56 11.76 3.31
N LYS A 152 5.53 12.31 4.00
CA LYS A 152 6.94 11.94 3.84
C LYS A 152 7.22 10.46 4.13
N TYR A 153 6.35 9.79 4.90
CA TYR A 153 6.51 8.38 5.23
C TYR A 153 5.84 7.44 4.23
N PHE A 154 4.84 7.91 3.48
CA PHE A 154 3.99 7.05 2.67
C PHE A 154 3.87 7.48 1.21
N ASN A 155 4.02 8.77 0.92
CA ASN A 155 3.79 9.30 -0.42
C ASN A 155 5.08 9.28 -1.23
N GLY A 156 5.12 8.43 -2.24
CA GLY A 156 6.24 8.31 -3.15
C GLY A 156 6.33 6.92 -3.72
N HIS A 157 7.04 6.79 -4.81
CA HIS A 157 7.35 5.49 -5.40
C HIS A 157 8.38 4.77 -4.54
N THR A 158 8.29 3.44 -4.48
CA THR A 158 9.28 2.63 -3.77
C THR A 158 10.66 2.89 -4.37
N ASN A 159 11.59 3.29 -3.52
CA ASN A 159 12.95 3.68 -3.93
C ASN A 159 14.03 2.88 -3.22
N ILE A 160 13.66 1.77 -2.59
CA ILE A 160 14.60 0.87 -1.94
C ILE A 160 15.14 -0.08 -2.98
N THR A 161 16.47 -0.06 -3.18
CA THR A 161 17.14 -0.98 -4.09
C THR A 161 17.33 -2.34 -3.45
N ASP A 162 17.38 -3.39 -4.26
CA ASP A 162 17.60 -4.74 -3.77
C ASP A 162 18.97 -4.84 -3.08
N SER A 163 18.97 -5.45 -1.90
CA SER A 163 20.15 -5.81 -1.15
C SER A 163 19.96 -7.23 -0.65
N ASN A 164 21.05 -7.99 -0.57
CA ASN A 164 21.03 -9.36 -0.05
C ASN A 164 20.68 -9.41 1.45
N PHE A 165 20.84 -8.29 2.13
CA PHE A 165 20.56 -8.18 3.57
C PHE A 165 20.08 -6.76 3.86
N LEU A 166 18.82 -6.66 4.33
CA LEU A 166 18.20 -5.37 4.68
C LEU A 166 17.96 -5.32 6.19
N VAL A 167 18.37 -4.21 6.80
CA VAL A 167 18.07 -3.88 8.20
C VAL A 167 17.25 -2.60 8.19
N PHE A 168 16.07 -2.66 8.79
CA PHE A 168 15.18 -1.50 8.90
C PHE A 168 15.38 -0.82 10.24
N GLY A 169 15.70 0.47 10.23
CA GLY A 169 15.79 1.27 11.43
C GLY A 169 14.41 1.58 11.99
N VAL A 170 14.13 1.07 13.18
CA VAL A 170 12.83 1.24 13.85
C VAL A 170 12.89 2.19 15.05
N LYS A 171 14.08 2.71 15.36
CA LYS A 171 14.28 3.53 16.55
C LYS A 171 13.33 4.71 16.62
N GLY A 172 13.16 5.43 15.51
CA GLY A 172 12.25 6.56 15.45
C GLY A 172 10.78 6.16 15.54
N LEU A 173 10.43 4.93 15.15
CA LEU A 173 9.06 4.43 15.23
C LEU A 173 8.59 4.27 16.68
N MET A 174 9.49 3.96 17.59
CA MET A 174 9.15 3.76 19.00
C MET A 174 8.64 5.04 19.66
N ASP A 175 9.06 6.20 19.15
CA ASP A 175 8.72 7.51 19.67
C ASP A 175 7.51 8.17 18.95
N THR A 176 6.95 7.51 17.95
CA THR A 176 5.77 8.01 17.22
C THR A 176 4.47 7.55 17.87
N ASN A 177 3.34 8.16 17.46
CA ASN A 177 2.05 7.69 17.92
C ASN A 177 1.80 6.26 17.40
N LYS A 178 0.97 5.52 18.15
CA LYS A 178 0.72 4.10 17.90
C LYS A 178 0.18 3.83 16.49
N ARG A 179 -0.73 4.69 16.00
CA ARG A 179 -1.37 4.48 14.69
C ARG A 179 -0.39 4.66 13.54
N LEU A 180 0.42 5.71 13.61
CA LEU A 180 1.47 5.94 12.61
C LEU A 180 2.46 4.78 12.60
N LYS A 181 2.90 4.36 13.79
CA LYS A 181 3.79 3.21 13.95
C LYS A 181 3.19 1.94 13.34
N ASP A 182 1.93 1.63 13.67
CA ASP A 182 1.26 0.43 13.17
C ASP A 182 1.14 0.46 11.64
N ALA A 183 0.75 1.58 11.06
CA ALA A 183 0.68 1.73 9.60
C ALA A 183 2.05 1.54 8.93
N MET A 184 3.10 2.13 9.49
CA MET A 184 4.46 1.98 8.98
C MET A 184 4.96 0.55 9.09
N LEU A 185 4.65 -0.14 10.19
CA LEU A 185 5.00 -1.56 10.36
C LEU A 185 4.26 -2.44 9.34
N PHE A 186 2.96 -2.21 9.11
CA PHE A 186 2.22 -2.92 8.07
C PHE A 186 2.88 -2.75 6.69
N ASN A 187 3.28 -1.52 6.38
CA ASN A 187 3.91 -1.20 5.11
C ASN A 187 5.27 -1.92 4.95
N VAL A 188 6.10 -1.88 5.98
CA VAL A 188 7.40 -2.57 5.99
C VAL A 188 7.21 -4.08 5.85
N LEU A 189 6.28 -4.66 6.59
CA LEU A 189 6.03 -6.10 6.54
C LEU A 189 5.53 -6.54 5.15
N SER A 190 4.70 -5.72 4.49
CA SER A 190 4.25 -6.02 3.13
C SER A 190 5.42 -6.05 2.14
N PHE A 191 6.33 -5.11 2.27
CA PHE A 191 7.53 -5.05 1.43
C PHE A 191 8.44 -6.26 1.67
N MET A 192 8.67 -6.62 2.93
CA MET A 192 9.49 -7.77 3.28
C MET A 192 8.91 -9.08 2.78
N SER A 193 7.60 -9.28 2.94
CA SER A 193 6.91 -10.46 2.43
C SER A 193 7.02 -10.58 0.93
N ASP A 194 6.83 -9.47 0.21
CA ASP A 194 6.99 -9.42 -1.24
C ASP A 194 8.39 -9.85 -1.67
N LYS A 195 9.43 -9.33 -1.03
CA LYS A 195 10.81 -9.66 -1.34
C LYS A 195 11.14 -11.13 -1.07
N LEU A 196 10.64 -11.69 0.02
CA LEU A 196 10.83 -13.10 0.33
C LEU A 196 10.19 -14.00 -0.72
N LEU A 197 9.00 -13.66 -1.19
CA LEU A 197 8.28 -14.43 -2.20
C LEU A 197 8.90 -14.31 -3.59
N THR A 198 9.37 -13.12 -3.96
CA THR A 198 9.89 -12.87 -5.30
C THR A 198 11.35 -13.28 -5.45
N VAL A 199 12.19 -13.11 -4.41
CA VAL A 199 13.62 -13.50 -4.43
C VAL A 199 13.79 -14.99 -4.15
N GLY A 200 12.98 -15.57 -3.25
CA GLY A 200 13.05 -16.99 -2.90
C GLY A 200 12.74 -17.92 -4.08
N ASN A 201 12.04 -17.47 -5.10
CA ASN A 201 11.69 -18.27 -6.27
C ASN A 201 12.70 -18.22 -7.41
N THR A 202 13.80 -17.49 -7.24
CA THR A 202 14.85 -17.35 -8.26
C THR A 202 16.08 -18.23 -7.98
N VAL A 203 16.04 -19.00 -6.91
CA VAL A 203 17.15 -19.90 -6.50
C VAL A 203 16.89 -21.32 -6.98
#